data_eeeddbf2bacbc0474a44ddedb9956388
#
_entry.id   eeeddbf2bacbc0474a44ddedb9956388
#
_cell.length_a   1.000
_cell.length_b   1.000
_cell.length_c   1.000
_cell.angle_alpha   90.00
_cell.angle_beta   90.00
_cell.angle_gamma   90.00
#
_symmetry.space_group_name_H-M   'P 1'
#
loop_
_entity.id
_entity.type
_entity.pdbx_description
1 polymer ?
#
loop_
_entity_poly.entity_id
_entity_poly.type
_entity_poly.pdbx_seq_one_letter_code
_entity_poly.pdbx_strand_id
1 'polypeptide(L)'
;HQYQIRMYLYVARIITEEETMSSQDTVKKLRQMRLPVIAEQYEIQISDPSYNQLSFEERFDELIDMEYESRVNHTITKYIKDAHFYDSTASIEDINYNPDRKLNRSQMEELATNNYIERGLNVIFVGASGCGKTWLSNALGVHACRNRKTVLYIRLPELFSKFEEKRIQGKYSDYLKKIREI
;
A
#
# COMPACT_ATOMS: atom_id res chain seq x y z
N HIS A 1 -30.57 37.08 38.41
CA HIS A 1 -30.68 36.40 37.11
C HIS A 1 -29.47 36.65 36.20
N GLN A 2 -28.98 37.86 36.09
CA GLN A 2 -27.90 38.24 35.17
C GLN A 2 -26.52 37.68 35.58
N TYR A 3 -26.25 37.52 36.87
CA TYR A 3 -25.02 36.92 37.39
C TYR A 3 -24.96 35.39 37.22
N GLN A 4 -26.09 34.69 37.32
CA GLN A 4 -26.16 33.25 37.08
C GLN A 4 -25.89 32.89 35.61
N ILE A 5 -26.45 33.65 34.68
CA ILE A 5 -26.22 33.42 33.24
C ILE A 5 -24.74 33.63 32.86
N ARG A 6 -24.09 34.67 33.43
CA ARG A 6 -22.65 34.90 33.19
C ARG A 6 -21.76 33.80 33.76
N MET A 7 -22.10 33.24 34.89
CA MET A 7 -21.35 32.15 35.53
C MET A 7 -21.50 30.84 34.71
N TYR A 8 -22.69 30.53 34.20
CA TYR A 8 -22.92 29.39 33.32
C TYR A 8 -22.13 29.50 32.00
N LEU A 9 -22.10 30.69 31.40
CA LEU A 9 -21.32 30.93 30.17
C LEU A 9 -19.81 30.84 30.45
N TYR A 10 -19.32 31.28 31.59
CA TYR A 10 -17.90 31.20 31.93
C TYR A 10 -17.47 29.75 32.22
N VAL A 11 -18.28 28.98 32.97
CA VAL A 11 -18.02 27.56 33.23
C VAL A 11 -18.09 26.73 31.95
N ALA A 12 -19.07 26.96 31.08
CA ALA A 12 -19.17 26.30 29.78
C ALA A 12 -17.96 26.59 28.90
N ARG A 13 -17.44 27.82 28.91
CA ARG A 13 -16.23 28.19 28.17
C ARG A 13 -14.97 27.52 28.70
N ILE A 14 -14.78 27.38 29.99
CA ILE A 14 -13.66 26.67 30.59
C ILE A 14 -13.73 25.19 30.24
N ILE A 15 -14.89 24.55 30.32
CA ILE A 15 -15.05 23.13 29.97
C ILE A 15 -14.72 22.91 28.49
N THR A 16 -15.19 23.75 27.56
CA THR A 16 -14.87 23.64 26.16
C THR A 16 -13.39 23.89 25.84
N GLU A 17 -12.72 24.80 26.54
CA GLU A 17 -11.28 25.06 26.38
C GLU A 17 -10.42 23.88 26.92
N GLU A 18 -10.81 23.26 28.04
CA GLU A 18 -10.14 22.06 28.59
C GLU A 18 -10.35 20.83 27.70
N GLU A 19 -11.54 20.59 27.18
CA GLU A 19 -11.82 19.51 26.23
C GLU A 19 -11.03 19.67 24.93
N THR A 20 -10.94 20.89 24.42
CA THR A 20 -10.16 21.20 23.21
C THR A 20 -8.66 21.00 23.43
N MET A 21 -8.13 21.36 24.60
CA MET A 21 -6.73 21.10 24.96
C MET A 21 -6.45 19.61 25.11
N SER A 22 -7.36 18.84 25.70
CA SER A 22 -7.24 17.39 25.88
C SER A 22 -7.21 16.67 24.53
N SER A 23 -8.08 17.06 23.59
CA SER A 23 -8.11 16.46 22.24
C SER A 23 -6.88 16.78 21.41
N GLN A 24 -6.36 18.01 21.49
CA GLN A 24 -5.12 18.41 20.81
C GLN A 24 -3.89 17.64 21.34
N ASP A 25 -3.83 17.36 22.63
CA ASP A 25 -2.76 16.55 23.21
C ASP A 25 -2.84 15.10 22.73
N THR A 26 -4.04 14.55 22.61
CA THR A 26 -4.28 13.21 22.05
C THR A 26 -3.81 13.14 20.59
N VAL A 27 -4.18 14.10 19.76
CA VAL A 27 -3.74 14.20 18.36
C VAL A 27 -2.20 14.25 18.25
N LYS A 28 -1.56 15.05 19.11
CA LYS A 28 -0.11 15.14 19.15
C LYS A 28 0.55 13.79 19.51
N LYS A 29 0.00 13.09 20.50
CA LYS A 29 0.47 11.74 20.89
C LYS A 29 0.30 10.74 19.75
N LEU A 30 -0.84 10.72 19.07
CA LEU A 30 -1.10 9.85 17.92
C LEU A 30 -0.07 10.09 16.80
N ARG A 31 0.24 11.35 16.48
CA ARG A 31 1.26 11.70 15.49
C ARG A 31 2.67 11.24 15.92
N GLN A 32 3.01 11.38 17.21
CA GLN A 32 4.28 10.87 17.77
C GLN A 32 4.37 9.34 17.70
N MET A 33 3.27 8.64 17.87
CA MET A 33 3.14 7.18 17.71
C MET A 33 3.16 6.73 16.24
N ARG A 34 3.30 7.67 15.28
CA ARG A 34 3.24 7.40 13.84
C ARG A 34 1.90 6.84 13.37
N LEU A 35 0.82 7.40 13.90
CA LEU A 35 -0.57 7.10 13.54
C LEU A 35 -1.23 8.37 12.96
N PRO A 36 -0.76 8.87 11.80
CA PRO A 36 -1.20 10.16 11.28
C PRO A 36 -2.66 10.12 10.80
N VAL A 37 -3.12 9.00 10.24
CA VAL A 37 -4.50 8.87 9.73
C VAL A 37 -5.48 8.81 10.90
N ILE A 38 -5.18 8.03 11.95
CA ILE A 38 -5.99 8.05 13.17
C ILE A 38 -6.06 9.46 13.77
N ALA A 39 -4.92 10.19 13.78
CA ALA A 39 -4.89 11.55 14.32
C ALA A 39 -5.83 12.49 13.54
N GLU A 40 -5.82 12.43 12.21
CA GLU A 40 -6.67 13.21 11.33
C GLU A 40 -8.14 12.85 11.48
N GLN A 41 -8.46 11.55 11.45
CA GLN A 41 -9.84 11.07 11.58
C GLN A 41 -10.41 11.32 12.98
N TYR A 42 -9.59 11.26 14.02
CA TYR A 42 -9.98 11.62 15.37
C TYR A 42 -10.36 13.10 15.47
N GLU A 43 -9.61 14.01 14.84
CA GLU A 43 -9.97 15.44 14.73
C GLU A 43 -11.33 15.63 14.03
N ILE A 44 -11.59 14.88 12.95
CA ILE A 44 -12.86 14.91 12.22
C ILE A 44 -14.01 14.40 13.13
N GLN A 45 -13.84 13.25 13.77
CA GLN A 45 -14.88 12.66 14.63
C GLN A 45 -15.26 13.54 15.83
N ILE A 46 -14.33 14.35 16.32
CA ILE A 46 -14.63 15.31 17.42
C ILE A 46 -15.36 16.53 16.89
N SER A 47 -15.02 17.00 15.69
CA SER A 47 -15.56 18.25 15.13
C SER A 47 -16.93 18.07 14.46
N ASP A 48 -17.26 16.86 14.02
CA ASP A 48 -18.51 16.57 13.31
C ASP A 48 -19.56 15.92 14.23
N PRO A 49 -20.67 16.63 14.54
CA PRO A 49 -21.73 16.11 15.40
C PRO A 49 -22.41 14.83 14.90
N SER A 50 -22.28 14.48 13.61
CA SER A 50 -22.86 13.26 13.05
C SER A 50 -22.30 12.00 13.71
N TYR A 51 -21.05 12.04 14.16
CA TYR A 51 -20.40 10.95 14.87
C TYR A 51 -20.97 10.67 16.28
N ASN A 52 -21.74 11.59 16.84
CA ASN A 52 -22.40 11.37 18.15
C ASN A 52 -23.50 10.30 18.08
N GLN A 53 -23.96 9.94 16.88
CA GLN A 53 -24.95 8.89 16.66
C GLN A 53 -24.33 7.48 16.61
N LEU A 54 -23.01 7.39 16.42
CA LEU A 54 -22.27 6.15 16.36
C LEU A 54 -21.79 5.72 17.74
N SER A 55 -21.76 4.42 17.98
CA SER A 55 -21.16 3.85 19.19
C SER A 55 -19.65 4.11 19.22
N PHE A 56 -19.04 3.91 20.40
CA PHE A 56 -17.58 3.98 20.52
C PHE A 56 -16.89 2.93 19.64
N GLU A 57 -17.44 1.72 19.61
CA GLU A 57 -16.89 0.61 18.83
C GLU A 57 -16.88 0.95 17.34
N GLU A 58 -17.99 1.41 16.77
CA GLU A 58 -18.07 1.80 15.37
C GLU A 58 -17.05 2.89 15.00
N ARG A 59 -16.92 3.91 15.83
CA ARG A 59 -15.97 5.00 15.62
C ARG A 59 -14.51 4.53 15.73
N PHE A 60 -14.24 3.65 16.69
CA PHE A 60 -12.89 3.13 16.90
C PHE A 60 -12.48 2.19 15.78
N ASP A 61 -13.37 1.30 15.34
CA ASP A 61 -13.13 0.39 14.21
C ASP A 61 -12.81 1.18 12.93
N GLU A 62 -13.58 2.25 12.64
CA GLU A 62 -13.31 3.14 11.51
C GLU A 62 -11.90 3.76 11.58
N LEU A 63 -11.46 4.24 12.75
CA LEU A 63 -10.10 4.80 12.90
C LEU A 63 -9.02 3.76 12.61
N ILE A 64 -9.20 2.52 13.09
CA ILE A 64 -8.24 1.43 12.89
C ILE A 64 -8.21 1.00 11.44
N ASP A 65 -9.36 0.83 10.81
CA ASP A 65 -9.47 0.40 9.43
C ASP A 65 -8.80 1.41 8.48
N MET A 66 -9.05 2.70 8.66
CA MET A 66 -8.44 3.75 7.83
C MET A 66 -6.91 3.81 7.96
N GLU A 67 -6.36 3.70 9.15
CA GLU A 67 -4.90 3.65 9.35
C GLU A 67 -4.31 2.38 8.74
N TYR A 68 -4.98 1.22 8.92
CA TYR A 68 -4.55 -0.05 8.37
C TYR A 68 -4.52 -0.02 6.84
N GLU A 69 -5.60 0.43 6.20
CA GLU A 69 -5.68 0.57 4.75
C GLU A 69 -4.63 1.52 4.20
N SER A 70 -4.43 2.66 4.86
CA SER A 70 -3.39 3.62 4.50
C SER A 70 -2.00 2.98 4.52
N ARG A 71 -1.67 2.20 5.54
CA ARG A 71 -0.38 1.50 5.65
C ARG A 71 -0.22 0.41 4.61
N VAL A 72 -1.28 -0.35 4.34
CA VAL A 72 -1.28 -1.36 3.28
C VAL A 72 -1.03 -0.71 1.93
N ASN A 73 -1.76 0.35 1.60
CA ASN A 73 -1.61 1.09 0.35
C ASN A 73 -0.22 1.71 0.19
N HIS A 74 0.33 2.26 1.27
CA HIS A 74 1.70 2.78 1.28
C HIS A 74 2.73 1.67 0.99
N THR A 75 2.56 0.51 1.61
CA THR A 75 3.44 -0.66 1.40
C THR A 75 3.37 -1.15 -0.04
N ILE A 76 2.17 -1.28 -0.60
CA ILE A 76 1.96 -1.68 -2.00
C ILE A 76 2.63 -0.67 -2.96
N THR A 77 2.41 0.62 -2.75
CA THR A 77 3.01 1.69 -3.55
C THR A 77 4.54 1.61 -3.50
N LYS A 78 5.09 1.38 -2.32
CA LYS A 78 6.54 1.19 -2.15
C LYS A 78 7.04 -0.04 -2.92
N TYR A 79 6.36 -1.19 -2.82
CA TYR A 79 6.76 -2.41 -3.53
C TYR A 79 6.73 -2.22 -5.05
N ILE A 80 5.69 -1.59 -5.59
CA ILE A 80 5.60 -1.27 -7.02
C ILE A 80 6.75 -0.35 -7.46
N LYS A 81 7.06 0.67 -6.67
CA LYS A 81 8.18 1.58 -6.94
C LYS A 81 9.54 0.87 -6.91
N ASP A 82 9.77 0.06 -5.89
CA ASP A 82 11.05 -0.64 -5.67
C ASP A 82 11.26 -1.78 -6.67
N ALA A 83 10.20 -2.28 -7.30
CA ALA A 83 10.26 -3.30 -8.34
C ALA A 83 10.87 -2.81 -9.66
N HIS A 84 10.90 -1.51 -9.92
CA HIS A 84 11.44 -0.90 -11.15
C HIS A 84 10.79 -1.41 -12.44
N PHE A 85 9.48 -1.62 -12.46
CA PHE A 85 8.76 -2.06 -13.65
C PHE A 85 9.00 -1.13 -14.85
N TYR A 86 9.03 -1.71 -16.05
CA TYR A 86 9.00 -0.94 -17.29
C TYR A 86 7.65 -0.20 -17.45
N ASP A 87 6.56 -0.87 -17.06
CA ASP A 87 5.21 -0.32 -17.01
C ASP A 87 4.56 -0.71 -15.66
N SER A 88 4.54 0.24 -14.73
CA SER A 88 3.93 0.05 -13.40
C SER A 88 2.41 0.22 -13.40
N THR A 89 1.81 0.63 -14.53
CA THR A 89 0.36 0.77 -14.70
C THR A 89 -0.29 -0.49 -15.25
N ALA A 90 0.50 -1.44 -15.76
CA ALA A 90 0.00 -2.70 -16.29
C ALA A 90 -0.82 -3.45 -15.24
N SER A 91 -2.02 -3.90 -15.61
CA SER A 91 -2.95 -4.60 -14.71
C SER A 91 -3.48 -5.87 -15.33
N ILE A 92 -3.62 -6.92 -14.53
CA ILE A 92 -4.18 -8.19 -15.02
C ILE A 92 -5.65 -8.05 -15.42
N GLU A 93 -6.36 -7.09 -14.85
CA GLU A 93 -7.74 -6.75 -15.17
C GLU A 93 -7.89 -6.18 -16.60
N ASP A 94 -6.82 -5.57 -17.13
CA ASP A 94 -6.79 -4.95 -18.46
C ASP A 94 -6.32 -5.92 -19.56
N ILE A 95 -6.15 -7.21 -19.24
CA ILE A 95 -5.72 -8.20 -20.23
C ILE A 95 -6.78 -8.36 -21.31
N ASN A 96 -6.39 -8.06 -22.55
CA ASN A 96 -7.25 -8.30 -23.71
C ASN A 96 -7.17 -9.78 -24.16
N TYR A 97 -8.27 -10.50 -24.02
CA TYR A 97 -8.43 -11.91 -24.39
C TYR A 97 -9.02 -12.10 -25.80
N ASN A 98 -8.78 -11.17 -26.74
CA ASN A 98 -9.22 -11.35 -28.12
C ASN A 98 -8.71 -12.72 -28.64
N PRO A 99 -9.59 -13.54 -29.29
CA PRO A 99 -9.24 -14.88 -29.81
C PRO A 99 -7.99 -14.92 -30.69
N ASP A 100 -7.73 -13.86 -31.46
CA ASP A 100 -6.54 -13.75 -32.32
C ASP A 100 -5.21 -13.80 -31.54
N ARG A 101 -5.23 -13.43 -30.26
CA ARG A 101 -4.04 -13.45 -29.40
C ARG A 101 -3.68 -14.84 -28.88
N LYS A 102 -4.59 -15.81 -28.96
CA LYS A 102 -4.43 -17.18 -28.46
C LYS A 102 -3.95 -17.25 -27.00
N LEU A 103 -4.27 -16.24 -26.19
CA LEU A 103 -3.94 -16.21 -24.76
C LEU A 103 -4.96 -17.02 -23.98
N ASN A 104 -4.51 -18.00 -23.23
CA ASN A 104 -5.39 -18.85 -22.41
C ASN A 104 -5.80 -18.10 -21.14
N ARG A 105 -7.10 -17.77 -21.06
CA ARG A 105 -7.68 -17.04 -19.93
C ARG A 105 -7.58 -17.81 -18.63
N SER A 106 -7.87 -19.11 -18.63
CA SER A 106 -7.80 -19.95 -17.42
C SER A 106 -6.38 -20.02 -16.84
N GLN A 107 -5.35 -20.07 -17.71
CA GLN A 107 -3.97 -20.02 -17.25
C GLN A 107 -3.62 -18.67 -16.61
N MET A 108 -4.12 -17.56 -17.17
CA MET A 108 -3.89 -16.24 -16.58
C MET A 108 -4.62 -16.07 -15.25
N GLU A 109 -5.82 -16.59 -15.12
CA GLU A 109 -6.58 -16.62 -13.87
C GLU A 109 -5.86 -17.47 -12.80
N GLU A 110 -5.30 -18.59 -13.18
CA GLU A 110 -4.46 -19.41 -12.27
C GLU A 110 -3.21 -18.65 -11.82
N LEU A 111 -2.51 -17.98 -12.73
CA LEU A 111 -1.35 -17.15 -12.38
C LEU A 111 -1.73 -15.97 -11.46
N ALA A 112 -2.92 -15.42 -11.63
CA ALA A 112 -3.44 -14.35 -10.78
C ALA A 112 -3.67 -14.78 -9.31
N THR A 113 -3.74 -16.08 -9.02
CA THR A 113 -3.80 -16.57 -7.63
C THR A 113 -2.47 -16.42 -6.88
N ASN A 114 -1.36 -16.15 -7.58
CA ASN A 114 0.01 -16.12 -7.04
C ASN A 114 0.53 -17.46 -6.46
N ASN A 115 -0.21 -18.56 -6.61
CA ASN A 115 0.20 -19.89 -6.11
C ASN A 115 1.54 -20.35 -6.70
N TYR A 116 1.86 -19.93 -7.92
CA TYR A 116 3.15 -20.24 -8.56
C TYR A 116 4.33 -19.67 -7.76
N ILE A 117 4.17 -18.51 -7.11
CA ILE A 117 5.21 -17.89 -6.27
C ILE A 117 5.43 -18.75 -5.02
N GLU A 118 4.37 -19.12 -4.33
CA GLU A 118 4.43 -19.90 -3.09
C GLU A 118 5.01 -21.31 -3.33
N ARG A 119 4.75 -21.87 -4.52
CA ARG A 119 5.30 -23.17 -4.95
C ARG A 119 6.69 -23.09 -5.56
N GLY A 120 7.27 -21.88 -5.68
CA GLY A 120 8.59 -21.68 -6.30
C GLY A 120 8.65 -22.07 -7.80
N LEU A 121 7.53 -21.94 -8.52
CA LEU A 121 7.44 -22.31 -9.93
C LEU A 121 7.87 -21.12 -10.82
N ASN A 122 8.54 -21.46 -11.93
CA ASN A 122 8.90 -20.49 -12.94
C ASN A 122 7.79 -20.31 -13.97
N VAL A 123 7.56 -19.06 -14.39
CA VAL A 123 6.63 -18.71 -15.46
C VAL A 123 7.44 -18.20 -16.65
N ILE A 124 7.22 -18.76 -17.83
CA ILE A 124 7.92 -18.38 -19.06
C ILE A 124 6.90 -17.97 -20.12
N PHE A 125 6.97 -16.70 -20.56
CA PHE A 125 6.18 -16.20 -21.68
C PHE A 125 6.95 -16.36 -22.99
N VAL A 126 6.40 -17.16 -23.92
CA VAL A 126 6.96 -17.38 -25.26
C VAL A 126 6.01 -16.81 -26.31
N GLY A 127 6.57 -16.17 -27.33
CA GLY A 127 5.78 -15.59 -28.43
C GLY A 127 6.59 -14.59 -29.26
N ALA A 128 6.01 -14.13 -30.37
CA ALA A 128 6.61 -13.18 -31.29
C ALA A 128 6.95 -11.82 -30.62
N SER A 129 7.82 -11.03 -31.24
CA SER A 129 8.08 -9.66 -30.79
C SER A 129 6.80 -8.83 -30.86
N GLY A 130 6.60 -7.94 -29.91
CA GLY A 130 5.40 -7.06 -29.86
C GLY A 130 4.09 -7.71 -29.39
N CYS A 131 4.04 -9.02 -29.10
CA CYS A 131 2.80 -9.69 -28.65
C CYS A 131 2.39 -9.42 -27.20
N GLY A 132 3.09 -8.52 -26.46
CA GLY A 132 2.71 -8.09 -25.11
C GLY A 132 3.34 -8.89 -23.97
N LYS A 133 4.38 -9.72 -24.20
CA LYS A 133 5.04 -10.53 -23.15
C LYS A 133 5.54 -9.67 -21.98
N THR A 134 6.21 -8.57 -22.28
CA THR A 134 6.74 -7.64 -21.27
C THR A 134 5.61 -7.01 -20.47
N TRP A 135 4.52 -6.62 -21.15
CA TRP A 135 3.35 -6.05 -20.49
C TRP A 135 2.69 -7.07 -19.55
N LEU A 136 2.50 -8.33 -20.00
CA LEU A 136 1.95 -9.40 -19.17
C LEU A 136 2.83 -9.70 -17.95
N SER A 137 4.15 -9.72 -18.11
CA SER A 137 5.05 -9.93 -16.97
C SER A 137 5.00 -8.77 -15.97
N ASN A 138 4.90 -7.52 -16.44
CA ASN A 138 4.68 -6.37 -15.55
C ASN A 138 3.32 -6.45 -14.85
N ALA A 139 2.24 -6.80 -15.56
CA ALA A 139 0.91 -6.94 -14.98
C ALA A 139 0.88 -7.98 -13.84
N LEU A 140 1.48 -9.15 -14.05
CA LEU A 140 1.62 -10.16 -12.99
C LEU A 140 2.50 -9.67 -11.83
N GLY A 141 3.61 -8.98 -12.12
CA GLY A 141 4.48 -8.41 -11.10
C GLY A 141 3.77 -7.35 -10.26
N VAL A 142 3.04 -6.43 -10.89
CA VAL A 142 2.23 -5.41 -10.19
C VAL A 142 1.14 -6.08 -9.34
N HIS A 143 0.49 -7.10 -9.88
CA HIS A 143 -0.49 -7.89 -9.13
C HIS A 143 0.13 -8.58 -7.91
N ALA A 144 1.32 -9.15 -8.03
CA ALA A 144 2.05 -9.72 -6.91
C ALA A 144 2.38 -8.67 -5.83
N CYS A 145 2.79 -7.44 -6.23
CA CYS A 145 3.01 -6.33 -5.31
C CYS A 145 1.71 -5.94 -4.58
N ARG A 146 0.57 -5.90 -5.27
CA ARG A 146 -0.76 -5.65 -4.65
C ARG A 146 -1.11 -6.72 -3.61
N ASN A 147 -0.64 -7.95 -3.81
CA ASN A 147 -0.74 -9.04 -2.83
C ASN A 147 0.45 -9.09 -1.85
N ARG A 148 1.13 -7.96 -1.65
CA ARG A 148 2.21 -7.75 -0.69
C ARG A 148 3.43 -8.68 -0.88
N LYS A 149 3.68 -9.12 -2.12
CA LYS A 149 4.92 -9.81 -2.49
C LYS A 149 5.94 -8.81 -3.00
N THR A 150 7.20 -8.99 -2.67
CA THR A 150 8.30 -8.20 -3.23
C THR A 150 8.62 -8.69 -4.64
N VAL A 151 8.92 -7.77 -5.55
CA VAL A 151 9.23 -8.07 -6.96
C VAL A 151 10.43 -7.26 -7.39
N LEU A 152 11.25 -7.84 -8.25
CA LEU A 152 12.30 -7.13 -8.98
C LEU A 152 12.11 -7.37 -10.49
N TYR A 153 11.78 -6.33 -11.23
CA TYR A 153 11.83 -6.35 -12.68
C TYR A 153 13.22 -5.92 -13.15
N ILE A 154 13.86 -6.75 -13.93
CA ILE A 154 15.17 -6.45 -14.49
C ILE A 154 15.35 -7.13 -15.86
N ARG A 155 15.92 -6.42 -16.81
CA ARG A 155 16.30 -7.02 -18.08
C ARG A 155 17.59 -7.80 -17.93
N LEU A 156 17.69 -8.92 -18.62
CA LEU A 156 18.85 -9.82 -18.53
C LEU A 156 20.20 -9.12 -18.78
N PRO A 157 20.35 -8.26 -19.81
CA PRO A 157 21.61 -7.51 -20.00
C PRO A 157 21.95 -6.60 -18.80
N GLU A 158 20.95 -5.95 -18.22
CA GLU A 158 21.15 -5.09 -17.05
C GLU A 158 21.53 -5.91 -15.81
N LEU A 159 20.96 -7.11 -15.66
CA LEU A 159 21.32 -8.01 -14.57
C LEU A 159 22.80 -8.43 -14.67
N PHE A 160 23.27 -8.79 -15.86
CA PHE A 160 24.67 -9.15 -16.07
C PHE A 160 25.61 -7.98 -15.79
N SER A 161 25.29 -6.78 -16.28
CA SER A 161 26.07 -5.58 -15.99
C SER A 161 26.16 -5.30 -14.49
N LYS A 162 25.04 -5.48 -13.76
CA LYS A 162 25.04 -5.34 -12.29
C LYS A 162 25.88 -6.43 -11.61
N PHE A 163 25.88 -7.65 -12.11
CA PHE A 163 26.73 -8.71 -11.56
C PHE A 163 28.22 -8.37 -11.72
N GLU A 164 28.63 -7.88 -12.88
CA GLU A 164 30.02 -7.46 -13.11
C GLU A 164 30.42 -6.29 -12.23
N GLU A 165 29.56 -5.26 -12.14
CA GLU A 165 29.79 -4.12 -11.26
C GLU A 165 29.97 -4.57 -9.80
N LYS A 166 29.08 -5.43 -9.30
CA LYS A 166 29.15 -5.92 -7.91
C LYS A 166 30.35 -6.83 -7.67
N ARG A 167 30.80 -7.55 -8.70
CA ARG A 167 32.02 -8.35 -8.63
C ARG A 167 33.26 -7.45 -8.46
N ILE A 168 33.37 -6.37 -9.25
CA ILE A 168 34.45 -5.39 -9.14
C ILE A 168 34.46 -4.71 -7.75
N GLN A 169 33.28 -4.40 -7.21
CA GLN A 169 33.10 -3.80 -5.90
C GLN A 169 33.31 -4.78 -4.72
N GLY A 170 33.55 -6.07 -4.96
CA GLY A 170 33.61 -7.10 -3.92
C GLY A 170 32.29 -7.40 -3.20
N LYS A 171 31.15 -6.95 -3.76
CA LYS A 171 29.79 -7.06 -3.18
C LYS A 171 28.91 -8.08 -3.88
N TYR A 172 29.47 -8.98 -4.66
CA TYR A 172 28.72 -9.93 -5.48
C TYR A 172 27.85 -10.87 -4.64
N SER A 173 28.44 -11.44 -3.57
CA SER A 173 27.73 -12.36 -2.66
C SER A 173 26.53 -11.69 -1.99
N ASP A 174 26.71 -10.46 -1.50
CA ASP A 174 25.63 -9.71 -0.85
C ASP A 174 24.49 -9.38 -1.83
N TYR A 175 24.85 -9.05 -3.07
CA TYR A 175 23.86 -8.77 -4.11
C TYR A 175 23.06 -10.02 -4.49
N LEU A 176 23.71 -11.18 -4.62
CA LEU A 176 23.03 -12.46 -4.86
C LEU A 176 22.08 -12.81 -3.69
N LYS A 177 22.54 -12.61 -2.46
CA LYS A 177 21.70 -12.83 -1.28
C LYS A 177 20.45 -11.94 -1.33
N LYS A 178 20.63 -10.66 -1.62
CA LYS A 178 19.51 -9.70 -1.76
C LYS A 178 18.49 -10.12 -2.84
N ILE A 179 18.95 -10.64 -3.99
CA ILE A 179 18.04 -11.11 -5.07
C ILE A 179 17.27 -12.37 -4.62
N ARG A 180 17.89 -13.23 -3.83
CA ARG A 180 17.23 -14.46 -3.32
C ARG A 180 16.17 -14.19 -2.25
N GLU A 181 16.21 -13.05 -1.61
CA GLU A 181 15.28 -12.63 -0.56
C GLU A 181 14.06 -11.90 -1.13
N ILE A 182 14.02 -11.65 -2.45
CA ILE A 182 12.87 -11.08 -3.17
C ILE A 182 11.91 -12.19 -3.57
#